data_edb0b99f725160703ad18b5f8c886097
#
_entry.id   edb0b99f725160703ad18b5f8c886097
#
_cell.length_a   1.000
_cell.length_b   1.000
_cell.length_c   1.000
_cell.angle_alpha   90.00
_cell.angle_beta   90.00
_cell.angle_gamma   90.00
#
_symmetry.space_group_name_H-M   'P 1'
#
loop_
_entity.id
_entity.type
_entity.pdbx_description
1 polymer ?
#
loop_
_entity_poly.entity_id
_entity_poly.type
_entity_poly.pdbx_seq_one_letter_code
_entity_poly.pdbx_strand_id
1 'polypeptide(L)'
;MDTVKILHVVGYKNSGKTTLMKNWISYLKESGYKVAAIKHHGHGAKLAMPDEAKDSMQYIAHGADMSLVSGGGYTQQIMQKESSYKELIALARRDEPDIILVEGFEGEQGKK
;
A
#
# COMPACT_ATOMS: atom_id res chain seq x y z
N MET A 1 5.60 -19.59 12.45
CA MET A 1 5.76 -19.53 11.17
C MET A 1 4.88 -18.61 10.49
N ASP A 2 5.41 -17.83 9.74
CA ASP A 2 4.77 -16.81 9.22
C ASP A 2 4.32 -17.09 7.88
N THR A 3 3.11 -17.43 7.68
CA THR A 3 2.62 -17.71 6.39
C THR A 3 1.70 -16.59 5.99
N VAL A 4 2.20 -15.68 5.26
CA VAL A 4 1.41 -14.56 4.78
C VAL A 4 0.95 -14.86 3.37
N LYS A 5 -0.34 -14.74 3.12
CA LYS A 5 -0.86 -14.95 1.79
C LYS A 5 -0.88 -13.65 1.03
N ILE A 6 -0.49 -13.71 -0.22
CA ILE A 6 -0.47 -12.54 -1.08
C ILE A 6 -1.43 -12.79 -2.23
N LEU A 7 -2.44 -11.95 -2.36
CA LEU A 7 -3.43 -12.09 -3.42
C LEU A 7 -3.39 -10.88 -4.32
N HIS A 8 -3.39 -11.13 -5.60
CA HIS A 8 -3.35 -10.06 -6.60
C HIS A 8 -4.73 -9.86 -7.20
N VAL A 9 -5.17 -8.62 -7.21
CA VAL A 9 -6.42 -8.26 -7.86
C VAL A 9 -6.06 -7.68 -9.22
N VAL A 10 -6.44 -8.37 -10.27
CA VAL A 10 -6.10 -7.98 -11.63
C VAL A 10 -7.34 -7.64 -12.42
N GLY A 11 -7.14 -6.96 -13.53
CA GLY A 11 -8.24 -6.58 -14.42
C GLY A 11 -7.83 -5.38 -15.23
N TYR A 12 -8.70 -4.99 -16.13
CA TYR A 12 -8.40 -3.84 -16.95
C TYR A 12 -8.69 -2.56 -16.21
N LYS A 13 -8.06 -1.49 -16.65
CA LYS A 13 -8.31 -0.20 -16.11
C LYS A 13 -9.81 0.08 -16.17
N ASN A 14 -10.34 0.69 -15.15
CA ASN A 14 -11.75 1.00 -15.04
C ASN A 14 -12.68 -0.21 -15.03
N SER A 15 -12.18 -1.33 -14.56
CA SER A 15 -12.97 -2.54 -14.51
C SER A 15 -13.52 -2.87 -13.13
N GLY A 16 -13.48 -1.90 -12.22
CA GLY A 16 -14.01 -2.12 -10.88
C GLY A 16 -13.05 -2.74 -9.91
N LYS A 17 -11.75 -2.68 -10.19
CA LYS A 17 -10.75 -3.28 -9.30
C LYS A 17 -10.80 -2.72 -7.89
N THR A 18 -10.99 -1.40 -7.77
CA THR A 18 -11.03 -0.79 -6.45
C THR A 18 -12.24 -1.28 -5.65
N THR A 19 -13.37 -1.43 -6.32
CA THR A 19 -14.57 -1.95 -5.67
C THR A 19 -14.32 -3.38 -5.21
N LEU A 20 -13.69 -4.18 -6.05
CA LEU A 20 -13.37 -5.55 -5.70
C LEU A 20 -12.43 -5.60 -4.51
N MET A 21 -11.40 -4.76 -4.49
CA MET A 21 -10.49 -4.66 -3.36
C MET A 21 -11.24 -4.35 -2.08
N LYS A 22 -12.14 -3.35 -2.12
CA LYS A 22 -12.89 -2.97 -0.93
C LYS A 22 -13.75 -4.11 -0.41
N ASN A 23 -14.39 -4.83 -1.33
CA ASN A 23 -15.24 -5.93 -0.94
C ASN A 23 -14.44 -7.06 -0.30
N TRP A 24 -13.28 -7.38 -0.87
CA TRP A 24 -12.42 -8.40 -0.31
C TRP A 24 -11.89 -8.01 1.06
N ILE A 25 -11.50 -6.74 1.22
CA ILE A 25 -11.01 -6.27 2.51
C ILE A 25 -12.09 -6.41 3.57
N SER A 26 -13.30 -5.97 3.25
CA SER A 26 -14.41 -6.07 4.20
C SER A 26 -14.68 -7.52 4.59
N TYR A 27 -14.73 -8.38 3.61
CA TYR A 27 -14.99 -9.79 3.84
C TYR A 27 -13.92 -10.41 4.74
N LEU A 28 -12.66 -10.14 4.45
CA LEU A 28 -11.56 -10.73 5.20
C LEU A 28 -11.50 -10.19 6.61
N LYS A 29 -11.77 -8.90 6.78
CA LYS A 29 -11.79 -8.33 8.12
C LYS A 29 -12.92 -8.94 8.96
N GLU A 30 -14.07 -9.13 8.35
CA GLU A 30 -15.19 -9.75 9.06
C GLU A 30 -14.88 -11.20 9.43
N SER A 31 -14.00 -11.82 8.68
CA SER A 31 -13.60 -13.20 8.96
C SER A 31 -12.46 -13.27 9.99
N GLY A 32 -12.04 -12.14 10.49
CA GLY A 32 -11.04 -12.12 11.56
C GLY A 32 -9.59 -11.98 11.12
N TYR A 33 -9.34 -11.75 9.84
CA TYR A 33 -7.99 -11.63 9.34
C TYR A 33 -7.45 -10.22 9.44
N LYS A 34 -6.16 -10.11 9.59
CA LYS A 34 -5.48 -8.83 9.55
C LYS A 34 -5.03 -8.61 8.11
N VAL A 35 -5.45 -7.52 7.51
CA VAL A 35 -5.29 -7.29 6.07
C VAL A 35 -4.44 -6.07 5.78
N ALA A 36 -3.48 -6.21 4.88
CA ALA A 36 -2.74 -5.08 4.34
C ALA A 36 -3.11 -4.94 2.87
N ALA A 37 -3.17 -3.73 2.38
CA ALA A 37 -3.51 -3.47 0.99
C ALA A 37 -2.43 -2.65 0.33
N ILE A 38 -2.05 -3.01 -0.86
CA ILE A 38 -1.02 -2.33 -1.62
C ILE A 38 -1.62 -1.95 -2.97
N LYS A 39 -1.37 -0.72 -3.39
CA LYS A 39 -1.79 -0.26 -4.70
C LYS A 39 -0.62 0.41 -5.39
N HIS A 40 -0.40 0.05 -6.64
CA HIS A 40 0.55 0.73 -7.48
C HIS A 40 -0.23 1.74 -8.32
N HIS A 41 0.17 3.00 -8.21
CA HIS A 41 -0.59 4.09 -8.79
C HIS A 41 -0.12 4.41 -10.21
N GLY A 42 -0.10 3.49 -11.06
CA GLY A 42 0.21 3.72 -12.47
C GLY A 42 1.56 4.39 -12.75
N HIS A 43 2.10 4.08 -13.91
CA HIS A 43 3.39 4.59 -14.27
C HIS A 43 3.33 6.08 -14.53
N GLY A 44 4.16 6.84 -13.87
CA GLY A 44 4.23 8.27 -14.10
C GLY A 44 3.11 9.10 -13.50
N ALA A 45 2.13 8.45 -12.88
CA ALA A 45 1.03 9.18 -12.26
C ALA A 45 1.44 9.66 -10.89
N LYS A 46 0.96 10.83 -10.52
CA LYS A 46 1.31 11.39 -9.23
C LYS A 46 0.34 10.94 -8.17
N LEU A 47 0.85 10.65 -6.99
CA LEU A 47 0.01 10.36 -5.85
C LEU A 47 -0.55 11.66 -5.29
N ALA A 48 -1.74 11.57 -4.70
CA ALA A 48 -2.28 12.69 -3.94
C ALA A 48 -1.53 12.73 -2.62
N MET A 49 -0.77 13.78 -2.42
CA MET A 49 0.07 13.93 -1.24
C MET A 49 -0.55 14.91 -0.25
N PRO A 50 -0.13 14.86 1.02
CA PRO A 50 -0.59 15.88 1.96
C PRO A 50 -0.19 17.27 1.51
N ASP A 51 -0.89 18.28 2.04
CA ASP A 51 -0.60 19.66 1.74
C ASP A 51 0.88 19.92 2.04
N GLU A 52 1.54 20.67 1.18
CA GLU A 52 2.96 20.96 1.33
C GLU A 52 3.26 21.70 2.62
N ALA A 53 2.29 22.37 3.18
CA ALA A 53 2.49 23.11 4.43
C ALA A 53 2.53 22.19 5.66
N LYS A 54 2.12 20.93 5.51
CA LYS A 54 2.15 20.02 6.64
C LYS A 54 3.58 19.70 7.05
N ASP A 55 3.80 19.50 8.33
CA ASP A 55 5.13 19.20 8.85
C ASP A 55 5.77 18.01 8.15
N SER A 56 4.99 16.97 7.91
CA SER A 56 5.52 15.77 7.28
C SER A 56 6.10 16.07 5.90
N MET A 57 5.46 16.96 5.15
CA MET A 57 5.94 17.33 3.83
C MET A 57 7.12 18.31 3.93
N GLN A 58 7.11 19.17 4.94
CA GLN A 58 8.22 20.10 5.15
C GLN A 58 9.51 19.34 5.51
N TYR A 59 9.39 18.28 6.26
CA TYR A 59 10.56 17.47 6.61
C TYR A 59 11.18 16.89 5.34
N ILE A 60 10.35 16.36 4.46
CA ILE A 60 10.82 15.82 3.18
C ILE A 60 11.46 16.92 2.34
N ALA A 61 10.81 18.09 2.27
CA ALA A 61 11.30 19.18 1.46
C ALA A 61 12.67 19.67 1.92
N HIS A 62 12.98 19.48 3.19
CA HIS A 62 14.27 19.91 3.74
C HIS A 62 15.31 18.79 3.81
N GLY A 63 15.02 17.67 3.19
CA GLY A 63 16.04 16.64 3.01
C GLY A 63 15.82 15.32 3.71
N ALA A 64 14.72 15.16 4.43
CA ALA A 64 14.47 13.86 5.05
C ALA A 64 14.10 12.85 3.97
N ASP A 65 14.63 11.66 4.08
CA ASP A 65 14.31 10.60 3.12
C ASP A 65 12.95 9.98 3.44
N MET A 66 12.51 10.12 4.68
CA MET A 66 11.26 9.53 5.13
C MET A 66 10.71 10.37 6.26
N SER A 67 9.40 10.49 6.34
CA SER A 67 8.77 11.09 7.51
C SER A 67 7.70 10.16 8.03
N LEU A 68 7.54 10.16 9.33
CA LEU A 68 6.55 9.34 10.01
C LEU A 68 5.75 10.23 10.94
N VAL A 69 4.43 10.14 10.84
CA VAL A 69 3.55 10.90 11.70
C VAL A 69 2.53 9.95 12.30
N SER A 70 2.34 10.02 13.59
CA SER A 70 1.41 9.13 14.27
C SER A 70 0.47 9.93 15.16
N GLY A 71 -0.80 9.62 15.12
CA GLY A 71 -1.78 10.30 15.94
C GLY A 71 -3.18 9.97 15.47
N GLY A 72 -4.16 10.20 16.33
CA GLY A 72 -5.56 10.04 15.95
C GLY A 72 -5.95 8.66 15.49
N GLY A 73 -5.21 7.65 15.90
CA GLY A 73 -5.52 6.28 15.50
C GLY A 73 -4.80 5.81 14.24
N TYR A 74 -3.92 6.65 13.68
CA TYR A 74 -3.25 6.32 12.44
C TYR A 74 -1.77 6.62 12.48
N THR A 75 -1.02 5.93 11.65
CA THR A 75 0.36 6.26 11.37
C THR A 75 0.48 6.47 9.86
N GLN A 76 1.15 7.54 9.48
CA GLN A 76 1.37 7.85 8.08
C GLN A 76 2.86 7.85 7.80
N GLN A 77 3.28 7.15 6.78
CA GLN A 77 4.68 7.09 6.38
C GLN A 77 4.80 7.63 4.96
N ILE A 78 5.71 8.57 4.79
CA ILE A 78 5.98 9.14 3.47
C ILE A 78 7.45 8.91 3.16
N MET A 79 7.73 8.33 2.00
CA MET A 79 9.09 8.09 1.55
C MET A 79 9.26 8.80 0.23
N GLN A 80 10.39 9.46 0.08
CA GLN A 80 10.64 10.19 -1.15
C GLN A 80 11.29 9.26 -2.17
N LYS A 81 10.57 8.23 -2.52
CA LYS A 81 10.98 7.29 -3.54
C LYS A 81 9.79 6.44 -3.92
N GLU A 82 9.81 5.94 -5.13
CA GLU A 82 8.79 5.00 -5.55
C GLU A 82 9.31 3.61 -5.20
N SER A 83 8.58 2.90 -4.39
CA SER A 83 9.01 1.58 -3.91
C SER A 83 8.67 0.50 -4.92
N SER A 84 9.54 -0.48 -5.04
CA SER A 84 9.29 -1.62 -5.91
C SER A 84 8.26 -2.55 -5.26
N TYR A 85 7.77 -3.50 -6.05
CA TYR A 85 6.85 -4.51 -5.54
C TYR A 85 7.42 -5.21 -4.31
N LYS A 86 8.68 -5.66 -4.41
CA LYS A 86 9.31 -6.35 -3.30
C LYS A 86 9.44 -5.48 -2.07
N GLU A 87 9.73 -4.21 -2.27
CA GLU A 87 9.87 -3.29 -1.15
C GLU A 87 8.53 -3.06 -0.46
N LEU A 88 7.46 -2.96 -1.24
CA LEU A 88 6.14 -2.77 -0.67
C LEU A 88 5.67 -4.01 0.10
N ILE A 89 5.97 -5.18 -0.43
CA ILE A 89 5.65 -6.41 0.27
C ILE A 89 6.40 -6.46 1.61
N ALA A 90 7.68 -6.08 1.60
CA ALA A 90 8.47 -6.09 2.83
C ALA A 90 7.91 -5.10 3.85
N LEU A 91 7.47 -3.93 3.40
CA LEU A 91 6.86 -2.95 4.29
C LEU A 91 5.57 -3.49 4.89
N ALA A 92 4.73 -4.09 4.07
CA ALA A 92 3.47 -4.63 4.55
C ALA A 92 3.67 -5.75 5.56
N ARG A 93 4.69 -6.57 5.34
CA ARG A 93 4.94 -7.70 6.23
C ARG A 93 5.42 -7.28 7.60
N ARG A 94 5.93 -6.08 7.75
CA ARG A 94 6.39 -5.62 9.05
C ARG A 94 5.30 -5.57 10.09
N ASP A 95 4.06 -5.34 9.66
CA ASP A 95 2.94 -5.27 10.57
C ASP A 95 2.29 -6.64 10.75
N GLU A 96 2.91 -7.67 10.21
CA GLU A 96 2.49 -9.06 10.37
C GLU A 96 1.03 -9.32 9.98
N PRO A 97 0.64 -8.94 8.77
CA PRO A 97 -0.73 -9.23 8.34
C PRO A 97 -0.90 -10.71 8.02
N ASP A 98 -2.13 -11.15 8.02
CA ASP A 98 -2.44 -12.51 7.57
C ASP A 98 -2.48 -12.56 6.05
N ILE A 99 -2.95 -11.49 5.43
CA ILE A 99 -3.14 -11.42 3.98
C ILE A 99 -2.71 -10.06 3.48
N ILE A 100 -2.04 -10.05 2.35
CA ILE A 100 -1.71 -8.83 1.64
C ILE A 100 -2.43 -8.85 0.31
N LEU A 101 -3.27 -7.85 0.07
CA LEU A 101 -3.96 -7.70 -1.20
C LEU A 101 -3.22 -6.67 -2.04
N VAL A 102 -2.95 -7.00 -3.28
CA VAL A 102 -2.13 -6.16 -4.15
C VAL A 102 -2.89 -5.84 -5.42
N GLU A 103 -2.90 -4.58 -5.79
CA GLU A 103 -3.51 -4.13 -7.02
C GLU A 103 -2.51 -3.30 -7.82
N GLY A 104 -2.44 -3.51 -9.10
CA GLY A 104 -1.65 -2.64 -9.97
C GLY A 104 -0.31 -3.15 -10.42
N PHE A 105 0.16 -4.24 -9.87
CA PHE A 105 1.45 -4.81 -10.27
C PHE A 105 1.20 -6.06 -11.11
N GLU A 106 0.40 -5.93 -12.14
CA GLU A 106 -0.01 -7.09 -12.91
C GLU A 106 1.14 -7.88 -13.51
N GLY A 107 2.19 -7.22 -13.89
CA GLY A 107 3.32 -7.92 -14.46
C GLY A 107 4.18 -8.64 -13.45
N GLU A 108 4.07 -8.27 -12.19
CA GLU A 108 4.96 -8.81 -11.17
C GLU A 108 4.53 -10.18 -10.67
N GLN A 109 3.25 -10.42 -10.61
CA GLN A 109 2.81 -11.70 -10.08
C GLN A 109 3.22 -12.86 -10.95
N GLY A 110 3.49 -12.61 -12.21
CA GLY A 110 3.92 -13.66 -13.11
C GLY A 110 5.38 -14.00 -13.00
N LYS A 111 6.09 -13.30 -12.16
CA LYS A 111 7.52 -13.51 -12.02
C LYS A 111 7.90 -14.38 -10.87
N LYS A 112 7.02 -15.17 -10.44
CA LYS A 112 7.28 -16.01 -9.28
C LYS A 112 8.42 -16.94 -9.44
#